data_2a43ae49ac01a1fa39c8ff3dd79ea58a
#
_entry.id   2a43ae49ac01a1fa39c8ff3dd79ea58a
#
_cell.length_a   1.000
_cell.length_b   1.000
_cell.length_c   1.000
_cell.angle_alpha   90.00
_cell.angle_beta   90.00
_cell.angle_gamma   90.00
#
_symmetry.space_group_name_H-M   'P 1'
#
loop_
_entity.id
_entity.type
_entity.pdbx_description
1 polymer ?
#
loop_
_entity_poly.entity_id
_entity_poly.type
_entity_poly.pdbx_seq_one_letter_code
_entity_poly.pdbx_strand_id
1 'polypeptide(L)'
;MARPSGSNRGRLLLIMLIVSSLLLITLDLRGVAVISAARNGVGAALTPVEKVGNWLVTPIKNLTSDLFHLGRTRSTINSLREENAKLRSELLQQKTADGQVKQLKKALDLAGQARWNVVNAKVLAQGSAISFTKTVTIDQGSKSGIKPNMTVINGYGLVGVVKSVFPNSSIVLLASDPTFKIGVRIARTQTIGILSGQGSNQGVLELLDNTTSIKKGDILLARGSSNNKPFVPGVPVGYLSRVTDSTNYVAQIADVTFYANLNALGVVSVVISAPDADPRDALVPKAPLPTPIPTVTVYASPEASPTSSASPSKKSKGA
;
A
#
# COMPACT_ATOMS: atom_id res chain seq x y z
N MET A 1 -29.16 -66.64 52.33
CA MET A 1 -28.36 -65.91 51.34
C MET A 1 -28.11 -64.55 51.89
N ALA A 2 -26.91 -64.29 52.39
CA ALA A 2 -26.54 -63.05 53.06
C ALA A 2 -25.87 -62.10 52.07
N ARG A 3 -26.33 -60.85 52.03
CA ARG A 3 -25.67 -59.74 51.33
C ARG A 3 -24.63 -59.07 52.25
N PRO A 4 -23.41 -58.83 51.82
CA PRO A 4 -22.50 -57.99 52.57
C PRO A 4 -22.67 -56.54 52.09
N SER A 5 -23.29 -55.66 52.85
CA SER A 5 -23.31 -54.24 52.70
C SER A 5 -22.32 -53.59 53.67
N GLY A 6 -21.07 -53.44 53.26
CA GLY A 6 -20.08 -52.91 54.19
C GLY A 6 -18.88 -52.16 53.54
N SER A 7 -18.77 -52.11 52.20
CA SER A 7 -17.50 -51.63 51.57
C SER A 7 -17.46 -50.16 51.19
N ASN A 8 -18.58 -49.48 51.07
CA ASN A 8 -18.55 -48.10 50.57
C ASN A 8 -18.16 -47.06 51.63
N ARG A 9 -18.51 -47.32 52.91
CA ARG A 9 -18.12 -46.40 54.02
C ARG A 9 -16.64 -46.50 54.32
N GLY A 10 -16.02 -47.69 54.22
CA GLY A 10 -14.58 -47.87 54.41
C GLY A 10 -13.77 -47.18 53.27
N ARG A 11 -14.22 -47.27 52.01
CA ARG A 11 -13.59 -46.60 50.86
C ARG A 11 -13.72 -45.10 50.97
N LEU A 12 -14.85 -44.54 51.40
CA LEU A 12 -15.08 -43.15 51.64
C LEU A 12 -14.17 -42.55 52.72
N LEU A 13 -14.01 -43.30 53.85
CA LEU A 13 -13.10 -42.96 54.93
C LEU A 13 -11.63 -43.00 54.48
N LEU A 14 -11.25 -43.94 53.62
CA LEU A 14 -9.90 -44.09 53.10
C LEU A 14 -9.58 -42.92 52.10
N ILE A 15 -10.51 -42.56 51.24
CA ILE A 15 -10.36 -41.42 50.32
C ILE A 15 -10.26 -40.13 51.13
N MET A 16 -11.11 -39.94 52.17
CA MET A 16 -11.06 -38.76 53.02
C MET A 16 -9.72 -38.61 53.76
N LEU A 17 -9.19 -39.78 54.25
CA LEU A 17 -7.91 -39.84 54.94
C LEU A 17 -6.72 -39.51 53.97
N ILE A 18 -6.76 -40.00 52.72
CA ILE A 18 -5.75 -39.69 51.70
C ILE A 18 -5.80 -38.23 51.34
N VAL A 19 -6.98 -37.65 51.09
CA VAL A 19 -7.14 -36.23 50.77
C VAL A 19 -6.68 -35.35 51.92
N SER A 20 -7.01 -35.71 53.19
CA SER A 20 -6.54 -35.00 54.38
C SER A 20 -5.01 -35.08 54.53
N SER A 21 -4.41 -36.23 54.27
CA SER A 21 -2.94 -36.39 54.29
C SER A 21 -2.25 -35.57 53.21
N LEU A 22 -2.79 -35.58 52.00
CA LEU A 22 -2.25 -34.79 50.90
C LEU A 22 -2.35 -33.26 51.16
N LEU A 23 -3.45 -32.85 51.79
CA LEU A 23 -3.67 -31.45 52.18
C LEU A 23 -2.70 -31.03 53.28
N LEU A 24 -2.42 -31.91 54.28
CA LEU A 24 -1.42 -31.67 55.32
C LEU A 24 0.00 -31.57 54.71
N ILE A 25 0.34 -32.44 53.78
CA ILE A 25 1.65 -32.39 53.10
C ILE A 25 1.81 -31.09 52.28
N THR A 26 0.75 -30.67 51.59
CA THR A 26 0.81 -29.38 50.81
C THR A 26 0.85 -28.16 51.71
N LEU A 27 0.27 -28.20 52.90
CA LEU A 27 0.40 -27.14 53.90
C LEU A 27 1.82 -27.09 54.47
N ASP A 28 2.44 -28.25 54.71
CA ASP A 28 3.82 -28.33 55.25
C ASP A 28 4.87 -27.81 54.25
N LEU A 29 4.69 -28.14 52.97
CA LEU A 29 5.54 -27.67 51.86
C LEU A 29 5.47 -26.14 51.62
N ARG A 30 4.39 -25.48 52.03
CA ARG A 30 4.22 -24.05 51.89
C ARG A 30 4.80 -23.21 53.03
N GLY A 31 5.48 -23.82 53.99
CA GLY A 31 6.18 -23.10 55.06
C GLY A 31 5.31 -22.16 55.88
N VAL A 32 4.04 -22.49 56.07
CA VAL A 32 3.14 -21.70 56.89
C VAL A 32 3.58 -21.83 58.36
N ALA A 33 4.03 -20.72 58.94
CA ALA A 33 4.62 -20.59 60.28
C ALA A 33 3.69 -20.95 61.46
N VAL A 34 2.69 -21.78 61.23
CA VAL A 34 1.73 -22.23 62.28
C VAL A 34 2.28 -23.39 63.08
N ILE A 35 3.23 -24.17 62.56
CA ILE A 35 3.79 -25.34 63.28
C ILE A 35 4.90 -24.92 64.25
N SER A 36 5.58 -23.80 64.04
CA SER A 36 6.57 -23.30 65.01
C SER A 36 5.96 -22.68 66.28
N ALA A 37 4.69 -22.25 66.22
CA ALA A 37 3.99 -21.69 67.37
C ALA A 37 3.47 -22.76 68.34
N ALA A 38 3.23 -23.99 67.85
CA ALA A 38 2.77 -25.10 68.69
C ALA A 38 3.89 -25.71 69.55
N ARG A 39 5.15 -25.41 69.26
CA ARG A 39 6.30 -25.99 69.96
C ARG A 39 6.76 -25.18 71.18
N ASN A 40 6.32 -23.90 71.32
CA ASN A 40 6.80 -23.00 72.35
C ASN A 40 5.70 -22.35 73.23
N GLY A 41 4.53 -22.92 73.33
CA GLY A 41 3.49 -22.21 74.08
C GLY A 41 2.52 -23.07 74.83
N VAL A 42 2.96 -23.74 75.89
CA VAL A 42 2.06 -24.09 76.96
C VAL A 42 1.89 -22.85 77.83
N GLY A 43 0.86 -22.09 77.61
CA GLY A 43 0.48 -21.03 78.52
C GLY A 43 0.04 -19.71 77.88
N ALA A 44 -1.10 -19.72 77.20
CA ALA A 44 -1.98 -18.55 77.14
C ALA A 44 -3.34 -18.96 76.59
N ALA A 45 -4.24 -19.09 77.46
CA ALA A 45 -5.65 -19.38 77.23
C ALA A 45 -6.38 -18.24 76.55
N LEU A 46 -7.30 -18.61 75.63
CA LEU A 46 -8.56 -17.91 75.39
C LEU A 46 -8.48 -16.45 74.94
N THR A 47 -8.31 -16.23 73.64
CA THR A 47 -8.97 -15.12 72.85
C THR A 47 -8.38 -15.07 71.44
N PRO A 48 -9.06 -14.73 70.38
CA PRO A 48 -10.47 -14.84 70.06
C PRO A 48 -10.73 -15.61 68.72
N VAL A 49 -11.78 -16.37 68.72
CA VAL A 49 -12.31 -17.11 67.54
C VAL A 49 -12.75 -16.19 66.38
N GLU A 50 -12.84 -14.88 66.59
CA GLU A 50 -13.35 -13.93 65.58
C GLU A 50 -12.38 -13.59 64.48
N LYS A 51 -11.08 -13.79 64.62
CA LYS A 51 -10.10 -13.45 63.55
C LYS A 51 -9.80 -14.60 62.57
N VAL A 52 -10.15 -15.86 62.92
CA VAL A 52 -9.90 -17.01 62.06
C VAL A 52 -10.98 -17.20 61.02
N GLY A 53 -12.21 -16.72 61.25
CA GLY A 53 -13.33 -16.81 60.32
C GLY A 53 -13.14 -15.94 59.05
N ASN A 54 -12.49 -14.79 59.18
CA ASN A 54 -12.31 -13.88 58.05
C ASN A 54 -11.17 -14.27 57.10
N TRP A 55 -10.20 -15.09 57.54
CA TRP A 55 -9.06 -15.49 56.67
C TRP A 55 -9.43 -16.66 55.75
N LEU A 56 -10.38 -17.52 56.13
CA LEU A 56 -10.84 -18.66 55.30
C LEU A 56 -11.92 -18.27 54.28
N VAL A 57 -12.60 -17.13 54.45
CA VAL A 57 -13.70 -16.71 53.58
C VAL A 57 -13.22 -15.73 52.49
N THR A 58 -12.12 -15.03 52.70
CA THR A 58 -11.55 -14.06 51.74
C THR A 58 -11.09 -14.67 50.40
N PRO A 59 -10.40 -15.82 50.33
CA PRO A 59 -10.01 -16.40 49.05
C PRO A 59 -11.18 -16.91 48.21
N ILE A 60 -12.29 -17.32 48.85
CA ILE A 60 -13.46 -17.82 48.11
C ILE A 60 -14.28 -16.67 47.50
N LYS A 61 -14.37 -15.51 48.14
CA LYS A 61 -15.02 -14.31 47.58
C LYS A 61 -14.28 -13.78 46.38
N ASN A 62 -12.94 -13.79 46.35
CA ASN A 62 -12.13 -13.34 45.24
C ASN A 62 -12.19 -14.33 44.06
N LEU A 63 -12.28 -15.64 44.33
CA LEU A 63 -12.37 -16.64 43.26
C LEU A 63 -13.69 -16.57 42.49
N THR A 64 -14.81 -16.27 43.17
CA THR A 64 -16.12 -16.10 42.52
C THR A 64 -16.19 -14.76 41.73
N SER A 65 -15.59 -13.68 42.26
CA SER A 65 -15.53 -12.41 41.53
C SER A 65 -14.67 -12.52 40.26
N ASP A 66 -13.55 -13.24 40.31
CA ASP A 66 -12.66 -13.43 39.17
C ASP A 66 -13.30 -14.30 38.06
N LEU A 67 -14.12 -15.28 38.42
CA LEU A 67 -14.90 -16.06 37.44
C LEU A 67 -15.96 -15.20 36.72
N PHE A 68 -16.61 -14.27 37.41
CA PHE A 68 -17.56 -13.35 36.81
C PHE A 68 -16.84 -12.26 35.97
N HIS A 69 -15.61 -11.90 36.32
CA HIS A 69 -14.80 -10.97 35.52
C HIS A 69 -14.26 -11.61 34.23
N LEU A 70 -13.99 -12.91 34.18
CA LEU A 70 -13.56 -13.62 32.97
C LEU A 70 -14.62 -13.58 31.86
N GLY A 71 -15.90 -13.67 32.20
CA GLY A 71 -17.01 -13.53 31.25
C GLY A 71 -17.07 -12.12 30.65
N ARG A 72 -16.95 -11.07 31.47
CA ARG A 72 -16.94 -9.66 31.04
C ARG A 72 -15.71 -9.34 30.22
N THR A 73 -14.54 -9.84 30.60
CA THR A 73 -13.28 -9.63 29.89
C THR A 73 -13.34 -10.22 28.48
N ARG A 74 -13.89 -11.42 28.31
CA ARG A 74 -14.10 -12.03 26.98
C ARG A 74 -15.08 -11.23 26.11
N SER A 75 -16.17 -10.78 26.70
CA SER A 75 -17.14 -9.91 26.02
C SER A 75 -16.48 -8.58 25.56
N THR A 76 -15.72 -7.94 26.44
CA THR A 76 -14.98 -6.69 26.13
C THR A 76 -13.90 -6.93 25.08
N ILE A 77 -13.17 -8.05 25.14
CA ILE A 77 -12.18 -8.39 24.11
C ILE A 77 -12.85 -8.60 22.74
N ASN A 78 -14.00 -9.27 22.71
CA ASN A 78 -14.72 -9.49 21.46
C ASN A 78 -15.29 -8.18 20.91
N SER A 79 -15.90 -7.34 21.73
CA SER A 79 -16.40 -6.03 21.30
C SER A 79 -15.28 -5.12 20.81
N LEU A 80 -14.12 -5.09 21.47
CA LEU A 80 -12.95 -4.33 21.01
C LEU A 80 -12.37 -4.89 19.69
N ARG A 81 -12.43 -6.21 19.48
CA ARG A 81 -12.02 -6.81 18.19
C ARG A 81 -12.98 -6.44 17.08
N GLU A 82 -14.28 -6.47 17.32
CA GLU A 82 -15.31 -6.05 16.36
C GLU A 82 -15.17 -4.57 16.03
N GLU A 83 -14.97 -3.72 17.05
CA GLU A 83 -14.75 -2.29 16.85
C GLU A 83 -13.46 -2.02 16.05
N ASN A 84 -12.36 -2.72 16.37
CA ASN A 84 -11.13 -2.64 15.60
C ASN A 84 -11.33 -3.10 14.14
N ALA A 85 -12.07 -4.19 13.92
CA ALA A 85 -12.39 -4.66 12.56
C ALA A 85 -13.22 -3.63 11.80
N LYS A 86 -14.23 -3.04 12.45
CA LYS A 86 -15.07 -1.98 11.89
C LYS A 86 -14.24 -0.73 11.54
N LEU A 87 -13.45 -0.23 12.49
CA LEU A 87 -12.59 0.94 12.27
C LEU A 87 -11.57 0.72 11.15
N ARG A 88 -10.99 -0.49 11.06
CA ARG A 88 -10.09 -0.85 9.95
C ARG A 88 -10.82 -0.87 8.62
N SER A 89 -12.04 -1.40 8.58
CA SER A 89 -12.88 -1.40 7.37
C SER A 89 -13.22 0.03 6.92
N GLU A 90 -13.64 0.88 7.84
CA GLU A 90 -13.93 2.30 7.59
C GLU A 90 -12.68 3.05 7.09
N LEU A 91 -11.54 2.83 7.72
CA LEU A 91 -10.27 3.43 7.30
C LEU A 91 -9.85 2.99 5.88
N LEU A 92 -10.06 1.71 5.54
CA LEU A 92 -9.79 1.20 4.19
C LEU A 92 -10.73 1.82 3.16
N GLN A 93 -12.02 1.93 3.48
CA GLN A 93 -13.00 2.59 2.61
C GLN A 93 -12.64 4.05 2.37
N GLN A 94 -12.29 4.78 3.44
CA GLN A 94 -11.87 6.18 3.35
C GLN A 94 -10.62 6.34 2.49
N LYS A 95 -9.58 5.54 2.72
CA LYS A 95 -8.35 5.58 1.90
C LYS A 95 -8.63 5.29 0.42
N THR A 96 -9.54 4.36 0.14
CA THR A 96 -9.92 4.03 -1.24
C THR A 96 -10.66 5.21 -1.89
N ALA A 97 -11.60 5.82 -1.17
CA ALA A 97 -12.33 7.00 -1.64
C ALA A 97 -11.38 8.18 -1.89
N ASP A 98 -10.47 8.47 -0.97
CA ASP A 98 -9.47 9.53 -1.12
C ASP A 98 -8.55 9.29 -2.34
N GLY A 99 -8.16 8.04 -2.57
CA GLY A 99 -7.40 7.65 -3.75
C GLY A 99 -8.14 7.92 -5.06
N GLN A 100 -9.43 7.59 -5.12
CA GLN A 100 -10.28 7.85 -6.29
C GLN A 100 -10.50 9.35 -6.52
N VAL A 101 -10.77 10.13 -5.46
CA VAL A 101 -10.90 11.58 -5.54
C VAL A 101 -9.62 12.23 -6.07
N LYS A 102 -8.46 11.78 -5.60
CA LYS A 102 -7.17 12.27 -6.08
C LYS A 102 -6.92 11.97 -7.56
N GLN A 103 -7.28 10.76 -8.02
CA GLN A 103 -7.17 10.38 -9.43
C GLN A 103 -8.13 11.22 -10.29
N LEU A 104 -9.37 11.39 -9.85
CA LEU A 104 -10.37 12.20 -10.53
C LEU A 104 -9.92 13.66 -10.64
N LYS A 105 -9.44 14.26 -9.55
CA LYS A 105 -8.94 15.65 -9.56
C LYS A 105 -7.83 15.83 -10.61
N LYS A 106 -6.84 14.93 -10.64
CA LYS A 106 -5.77 15.00 -11.64
C LYS A 106 -6.27 14.87 -13.08
N ALA A 107 -7.25 13.99 -13.31
CA ALA A 107 -7.83 13.82 -14.64
C ALA A 107 -8.60 15.08 -15.10
N LEU A 108 -9.34 15.71 -14.18
CA LEU A 108 -10.05 16.96 -14.43
C LEU A 108 -9.07 18.14 -14.63
N ASP A 109 -7.99 18.20 -13.86
CA ASP A 109 -6.95 19.23 -14.01
C ASP A 109 -6.31 19.15 -15.42
N LEU A 110 -5.98 17.93 -15.88
CA LEU A 110 -5.46 17.73 -17.24
C LEU A 110 -6.48 18.13 -18.30
N ALA A 111 -7.72 17.68 -18.17
CA ALA A 111 -8.80 18.03 -19.10
C ALA A 111 -9.10 19.54 -19.12
N GLY A 112 -9.07 20.20 -17.97
CA GLY A 112 -9.30 21.63 -17.81
C GLY A 112 -8.22 22.48 -18.48
N GLN A 113 -6.94 22.09 -18.33
CA GLN A 113 -5.83 22.77 -19.00
C GLN A 113 -5.97 22.70 -20.53
N ALA A 114 -6.47 21.58 -21.04
CA ALA A 114 -6.69 21.37 -22.48
C ALA A 114 -8.04 21.87 -22.97
N ARG A 115 -8.94 22.30 -22.10
CA ARG A 115 -10.32 22.65 -22.41
C ARG A 115 -11.12 21.51 -23.05
N TRP A 116 -10.84 20.29 -22.65
CA TRP A 116 -11.59 19.11 -23.11
C TRP A 116 -12.85 18.90 -22.29
N ASN A 117 -13.93 18.57 -22.98
CA ASN A 117 -15.14 18.10 -22.30
C ASN A 117 -15.01 16.58 -22.10
N VAL A 118 -15.07 16.14 -20.84
CA VAL A 118 -14.82 14.74 -20.48
C VAL A 118 -15.98 14.15 -19.65
N VAL A 119 -16.18 12.85 -19.81
CA VAL A 119 -17.01 12.03 -18.92
C VAL A 119 -16.09 11.15 -18.09
N ASN A 120 -16.22 11.26 -16.77
CA ASN A 120 -15.44 10.44 -15.85
C ASN A 120 -16.10 9.09 -15.67
N ALA A 121 -15.30 8.03 -15.62
CA ALA A 121 -15.72 6.66 -15.47
C ALA A 121 -14.81 5.89 -14.52
N LYS A 122 -15.39 4.94 -13.80
CA LYS A 122 -14.62 3.96 -13.01
C LYS A 122 -14.31 2.75 -13.86
N VAL A 123 -13.13 2.20 -13.65
CA VAL A 123 -12.77 0.89 -14.23
C VAL A 123 -13.45 -0.20 -13.40
N LEU A 124 -14.31 -0.98 -14.05
CA LEU A 124 -15.03 -2.10 -13.43
C LEU A 124 -14.24 -3.39 -13.47
N ALA A 125 -13.58 -3.65 -14.61
CA ALA A 125 -12.82 -4.87 -14.82
C ALA A 125 -11.69 -4.62 -15.81
N GLN A 126 -10.60 -5.32 -15.63
CA GLN A 126 -9.52 -5.42 -16.60
C GLN A 126 -9.60 -6.76 -17.31
N GLY A 127 -9.40 -6.77 -18.62
CA GLY A 127 -9.39 -7.99 -19.40
C GLY A 127 -8.38 -9.01 -18.86
N SER A 128 -8.67 -10.29 -19.04
CA SER A 128 -7.82 -11.37 -18.56
C SER A 128 -6.37 -11.24 -19.09
N ALA A 129 -5.41 -11.56 -18.25
CA ALA A 129 -3.99 -11.62 -18.64
C ALA A 129 -3.73 -12.64 -19.78
N ILE A 130 -4.61 -13.61 -19.94
CA ILE A 130 -4.56 -14.65 -20.98
C ILE A 130 -5.14 -14.14 -22.31
N SER A 131 -5.93 -13.06 -22.27
CA SER A 131 -6.47 -12.47 -23.50
C SER A 131 -5.36 -11.81 -24.32
N PHE A 132 -5.37 -12.08 -25.62
CA PHE A 132 -4.45 -11.44 -26.58
C PHE A 132 -4.67 -9.92 -26.68
N THR A 133 -5.83 -9.43 -26.26
CA THR A 133 -6.17 -7.99 -26.27
C THR A 133 -6.18 -7.42 -24.86
N LYS A 134 -5.48 -6.30 -24.68
CA LYS A 134 -5.45 -5.55 -23.43
C LYS A 134 -6.58 -4.53 -23.39
N THR A 135 -7.64 -4.86 -22.65
CA THR A 135 -8.84 -4.01 -22.56
C THR A 135 -9.25 -3.79 -21.11
N VAL A 136 -9.98 -2.73 -20.87
CA VAL A 136 -10.68 -2.47 -19.61
C VAL A 136 -12.14 -2.13 -19.87
N THR A 137 -13.01 -2.52 -18.95
CA THR A 137 -14.42 -2.16 -18.95
C THR A 137 -14.65 -1.01 -17.98
N ILE A 138 -15.34 0.03 -18.42
CA ILE A 138 -15.70 1.21 -17.63
C ILE A 138 -17.21 1.29 -17.40
N ASP A 139 -17.64 1.95 -16.32
CA ASP A 139 -19.03 2.07 -15.85
C ASP A 139 -19.86 3.12 -16.58
N GLN A 140 -19.38 3.65 -17.69
CA GLN A 140 -20.07 4.66 -18.49
C GLN A 140 -20.22 4.18 -19.93
N GLY A 141 -21.36 4.48 -20.54
CA GLY A 141 -21.71 4.02 -21.86
C GLY A 141 -22.39 5.07 -22.74
N SER A 142 -23.19 4.63 -23.72
CA SER A 142 -23.85 5.52 -24.67
C SER A 142 -24.81 6.51 -24.01
N LYS A 143 -25.42 6.15 -22.87
CA LYS A 143 -26.29 7.07 -22.11
C LYS A 143 -25.54 8.31 -21.60
N SER A 144 -24.23 8.19 -21.39
CA SER A 144 -23.35 9.30 -20.97
C SER A 144 -22.70 10.03 -22.15
N GLY A 145 -23.15 9.77 -23.38
CA GLY A 145 -22.62 10.39 -24.58
C GLY A 145 -21.35 9.76 -25.12
N ILE A 146 -20.91 8.63 -24.58
CA ILE A 146 -19.73 7.90 -25.07
C ILE A 146 -20.05 7.24 -26.40
N LYS A 147 -19.11 7.35 -27.33
CA LYS A 147 -19.16 6.75 -28.67
C LYS A 147 -17.87 5.96 -28.93
N PRO A 148 -17.90 4.97 -29.84
CA PRO A 148 -16.67 4.31 -30.29
C PRO A 148 -15.65 5.32 -30.86
N ASN A 149 -14.39 4.96 -30.77
CA ASN A 149 -13.28 5.81 -31.23
C ASN A 149 -13.18 7.16 -30.50
N MET A 150 -13.48 7.17 -29.18
CA MET A 150 -13.18 8.31 -28.32
C MET A 150 -11.90 8.04 -27.51
N THR A 151 -11.09 9.09 -27.33
CA THR A 151 -9.86 9.02 -26.54
C THR A 151 -10.17 8.84 -25.06
N VAL A 152 -9.45 7.96 -24.40
CA VAL A 152 -9.52 7.76 -22.94
C VAL A 152 -8.22 8.16 -22.30
N ILE A 153 -8.31 9.00 -21.27
CA ILE A 153 -7.17 9.57 -20.55
C ILE A 153 -7.32 9.32 -19.05
N ASN A 154 -6.26 9.49 -18.32
CA ASN A 154 -6.27 9.67 -16.87
C ASN A 154 -5.50 10.95 -16.49
N GLY A 155 -5.26 11.18 -15.20
CA GLY A 155 -4.55 12.37 -14.73
C GLY A 155 -3.06 12.45 -15.11
N TYR A 156 -2.53 11.46 -15.82
CA TYR A 156 -1.15 11.41 -16.27
C TYR A 156 -1.01 11.45 -17.79
N GLY A 157 -2.05 11.04 -18.52
CA GLY A 157 -2.03 11.03 -19.97
C GLY A 157 -2.93 9.96 -20.60
N LEU A 158 -2.53 9.49 -21.77
CA LEU A 158 -3.27 8.55 -22.60
C LEU A 158 -3.40 7.19 -21.93
N VAL A 159 -4.64 6.69 -21.87
CA VAL A 159 -4.96 5.32 -21.42
C VAL A 159 -5.25 4.43 -22.61
N GLY A 160 -6.00 4.91 -23.59
CA GLY A 160 -6.40 4.12 -24.75
C GLY A 160 -7.52 4.76 -25.55
N VAL A 161 -8.30 3.92 -26.22
CA VAL A 161 -9.44 4.33 -27.07
C VAL A 161 -10.66 3.44 -26.79
N VAL A 162 -11.85 4.03 -26.86
CA VAL A 162 -13.11 3.30 -26.74
C VAL A 162 -13.30 2.40 -27.96
N LYS A 163 -13.33 1.07 -27.72
CA LYS A 163 -13.51 0.06 -28.78
C LYS A 163 -14.98 -0.28 -29.00
N SER A 164 -15.72 -0.55 -27.93
CA SER A 164 -17.14 -0.92 -27.99
C SER A 164 -17.91 -0.20 -26.89
N VAL A 165 -19.15 0.14 -27.19
CA VAL A 165 -20.01 0.91 -26.29
C VAL A 165 -21.33 0.18 -26.09
N PHE A 166 -21.74 0.04 -24.84
CA PHE A 166 -23.03 -0.47 -24.38
C PHE A 166 -23.83 0.66 -23.70
N PRO A 167 -25.10 0.46 -23.36
CA PRO A 167 -25.91 1.52 -22.75
C PRO A 167 -25.30 2.11 -21.46
N ASN A 168 -24.78 1.28 -20.58
CA ASN A 168 -24.26 1.68 -19.25
C ASN A 168 -22.78 1.37 -19.04
N SER A 169 -22.09 0.81 -20.04
CA SER A 169 -20.68 0.46 -19.94
C SER A 169 -19.97 0.59 -21.28
N SER A 170 -18.66 0.63 -21.29
CA SER A 170 -17.86 0.63 -22.52
C SER A 170 -16.59 -0.19 -22.34
N ILE A 171 -16.10 -0.73 -23.44
CA ILE A 171 -14.82 -1.45 -23.50
C ILE A 171 -13.79 -0.52 -24.13
N VAL A 172 -12.69 -0.32 -23.43
CA VAL A 172 -11.55 0.50 -23.84
C VAL A 172 -10.39 -0.39 -24.22
N LEU A 173 -9.82 -0.20 -25.40
CA LEU A 173 -8.56 -0.80 -25.83
C LEU A 173 -7.42 0.02 -25.24
N LEU A 174 -6.53 -0.61 -24.47
CA LEU A 174 -5.41 0.06 -23.80
C LEU A 174 -4.29 0.39 -24.78
N ALA A 175 -3.56 1.46 -24.50
CA ALA A 175 -2.40 1.85 -25.28
C ALA A 175 -1.23 0.83 -25.21
N SER A 176 -1.24 -0.07 -24.21
CA SER A 176 -0.32 -1.19 -24.12
C SER A 176 -0.65 -2.38 -25.02
N ASP A 177 -1.82 -2.38 -25.66
CA ASP A 177 -2.20 -3.47 -26.54
C ASP A 177 -1.31 -3.51 -27.80
N PRO A 178 -0.80 -4.67 -28.23
CA PRO A 178 0.01 -4.77 -29.45
C PRO A 178 -0.69 -4.34 -30.73
N THR A 179 -2.01 -4.38 -30.75
CA THR A 179 -2.81 -3.92 -31.89
C THR A 179 -3.09 -2.43 -31.85
N PHE A 180 -2.80 -1.77 -30.71
CA PHE A 180 -2.98 -0.33 -30.55
C PHE A 180 -1.88 0.43 -31.29
N LYS A 181 -2.28 1.36 -32.14
CA LYS A 181 -1.35 2.26 -32.84
C LYS A 181 -1.85 3.69 -32.78
N ILE A 182 -0.94 4.61 -32.53
CA ILE A 182 -1.23 6.05 -32.47
C ILE A 182 -0.11 6.86 -33.11
N GLY A 183 -0.50 7.86 -33.90
CA GLY A 183 0.42 8.88 -34.37
C GLY A 183 0.81 9.81 -33.23
N VAL A 184 2.10 9.95 -32.99
CA VAL A 184 2.67 10.83 -31.95
C VAL A 184 3.63 11.83 -32.56
N ARG A 185 3.86 12.91 -31.82
CA ARG A 185 4.93 13.86 -32.10
C ARG A 185 5.83 14.00 -30.88
N ILE A 186 7.09 14.19 -31.11
CA ILE A 186 8.06 14.52 -30.06
C ILE A 186 7.91 16.01 -29.73
N ALA A 187 7.69 16.37 -28.46
CA ALA A 187 7.46 17.75 -28.05
C ALA A 187 8.62 18.69 -28.47
N ARG A 188 9.87 18.23 -28.29
CA ARG A 188 11.07 19.03 -28.53
C ARG A 188 11.35 19.26 -30.02
N THR A 189 11.29 18.20 -30.83
CA THR A 189 11.71 18.25 -32.25
C THR A 189 10.55 18.35 -33.24
N GLN A 190 9.31 18.16 -32.75
CA GLN A 190 8.09 18.08 -33.56
C GLN A 190 8.10 16.91 -34.57
N THR A 191 9.09 16.02 -34.49
CA THR A 191 9.21 14.86 -35.34
C THR A 191 8.03 13.90 -35.07
N ILE A 192 7.50 13.33 -36.14
CA ILE A 192 6.32 12.48 -36.12
C ILE A 192 6.74 11.01 -36.18
N GLY A 193 6.02 10.18 -35.43
CA GLY A 193 6.20 8.74 -35.46
C GLY A 193 4.91 8.01 -35.15
N ILE A 194 4.96 6.70 -35.30
CA ILE A 194 3.88 5.77 -34.96
C ILE A 194 4.31 5.02 -33.70
N LEU A 195 3.49 5.11 -32.65
CA LEU A 195 3.69 4.38 -31.41
C LEU A 195 2.78 3.16 -31.38
N SER A 196 3.34 2.00 -31.09
CA SER A 196 2.62 0.73 -30.91
C SER A 196 2.82 0.20 -29.49
N GLY A 197 1.79 -0.41 -28.89
CA GLY A 197 1.89 -1.05 -27.57
C GLY A 197 2.65 -2.38 -27.63
N GLN A 198 3.23 -2.81 -26.48
CA GLN A 198 3.98 -4.07 -26.36
C GLN A 198 3.44 -5.01 -25.29
N GLY A 199 2.18 -4.89 -24.90
CA GLY A 199 1.54 -5.75 -23.89
C GLY A 199 1.87 -5.41 -22.44
N SER A 200 2.81 -4.50 -22.20
CA SER A 200 3.22 -3.98 -20.88
C SER A 200 3.00 -2.46 -20.80
N ASN A 201 3.53 -1.81 -19.75
CA ASN A 201 3.50 -0.34 -19.67
C ASN A 201 4.55 0.32 -20.60
N GLN A 202 4.94 -0.37 -21.65
CA GLN A 202 5.91 0.06 -22.65
C GLN A 202 5.33 -0.03 -24.04
N GLY A 203 5.89 0.74 -24.96
CA GLY A 203 5.57 0.72 -26.37
C GLY A 203 6.83 0.93 -27.21
N VAL A 204 6.69 0.75 -28.51
CA VAL A 204 7.73 1.03 -29.50
C VAL A 204 7.29 2.16 -30.38
N LEU A 205 8.15 3.18 -30.48
CA LEU A 205 8.03 4.27 -31.39
C LEU A 205 8.85 3.96 -32.66
N GLU A 206 8.20 4.05 -33.78
CA GLU A 206 8.80 4.02 -35.11
C GLU A 206 8.70 5.44 -35.72
N LEU A 207 9.85 6.07 -35.98
CA LEU A 207 9.89 7.41 -36.54
C LEU A 207 9.73 7.36 -38.06
N LEU A 208 8.99 8.33 -38.59
CA LEU A 208 8.83 8.50 -40.02
C LEU A 208 10.00 9.23 -40.66
N ASP A 209 10.80 9.96 -39.87
CA ASP A 209 12.00 10.67 -40.28
C ASP A 209 13.18 10.19 -39.44
N ASN A 210 14.23 9.72 -40.09
CA ASN A 210 15.46 9.22 -39.47
C ASN A 210 16.58 10.26 -39.36
N THR A 211 16.36 11.48 -39.84
CA THR A 211 17.37 12.55 -39.84
C THR A 211 17.41 13.32 -38.52
N THR A 212 16.33 13.28 -37.76
CA THR A 212 16.19 14.03 -36.51
C THR A 212 16.81 13.30 -35.32
N SER A 213 17.72 13.97 -34.62
CA SER A 213 18.29 13.44 -33.37
C SER A 213 17.26 13.39 -32.25
N ILE A 214 16.93 12.20 -31.80
CA ILE A 214 16.08 11.93 -30.64
C ILE A 214 16.94 11.58 -29.42
N LYS A 215 16.43 11.88 -28.22
CA LYS A 215 17.15 11.66 -26.97
C LYS A 215 16.28 10.93 -25.97
N LYS A 216 16.91 10.13 -25.11
CA LYS A 216 16.25 9.59 -23.93
C LYS A 216 15.62 10.71 -23.11
N GLY A 217 14.36 10.53 -22.68
CA GLY A 217 13.60 11.53 -21.95
C GLY A 217 12.76 12.45 -22.84
N ASP A 218 12.88 12.40 -24.17
CA ASP A 218 12.01 13.16 -25.08
C ASP A 218 10.55 12.76 -24.85
N ILE A 219 9.70 13.76 -24.73
CA ILE A 219 8.28 13.64 -24.41
C ILE A 219 7.47 13.44 -25.68
N LEU A 220 6.53 12.48 -25.62
CA LEU A 220 5.63 12.16 -26.72
C LEU A 220 4.22 12.68 -26.43
N LEU A 221 3.67 13.41 -27.39
CA LEU A 221 2.30 13.90 -27.40
C LEU A 221 1.53 13.26 -28.55
N ALA A 222 0.25 12.98 -28.34
CA ALA A 222 -0.63 12.54 -29.42
C ALA A 222 -0.71 13.63 -30.48
N ARG A 223 -0.51 13.25 -31.75
CA ARG A 223 -0.64 14.17 -32.87
C ARG A 223 -2.10 14.57 -33.11
N GLY A 224 -3.03 13.72 -32.71
CA GLY A 224 -4.44 13.85 -33.02
C GLY A 224 -4.81 13.19 -34.35
N SER A 225 -6.09 13.05 -34.58
CA SER A 225 -6.69 12.50 -35.80
C SER A 225 -7.75 13.44 -36.36
N SER A 226 -8.17 13.23 -37.59
CA SER A 226 -9.25 14.01 -38.21
C SER A 226 -10.49 13.99 -37.33
N ASN A 227 -11.10 15.15 -37.10
CA ASN A 227 -12.26 15.32 -36.23
C ASN A 227 -12.03 14.84 -34.77
N ASN A 228 -10.79 14.88 -34.28
CA ASN A 228 -10.40 14.47 -32.94
C ASN A 228 -10.77 12.98 -32.60
N LYS A 229 -10.86 12.11 -33.61
CA LYS A 229 -11.17 10.69 -33.46
C LYS A 229 -10.24 9.83 -34.32
N PRO A 230 -9.70 8.75 -33.78
CA PRO A 230 -9.85 8.27 -32.40
C PRO A 230 -9.03 9.03 -31.34
N PHE A 231 -8.12 9.92 -31.74
CA PHE A 231 -7.19 10.58 -30.84
C PHE A 231 -7.31 12.09 -30.87
N VAL A 232 -7.37 12.68 -29.68
CA VAL A 232 -7.36 14.13 -29.49
C VAL A 232 -5.90 14.61 -29.48
N PRO A 233 -5.59 15.75 -30.16
CA PRO A 233 -4.23 16.27 -30.22
C PRO A 233 -3.74 16.76 -28.86
N GLY A 234 -2.43 16.67 -28.65
CA GLY A 234 -1.76 17.21 -27.46
C GLY A 234 -1.84 16.33 -26.21
N VAL A 235 -2.53 15.19 -26.23
CA VAL A 235 -2.57 14.27 -25.08
C VAL A 235 -1.17 13.76 -24.76
N PRO A 236 -0.65 13.91 -23.53
CA PRO A 236 0.60 13.30 -23.13
C PRO A 236 0.52 11.77 -23.21
N VAL A 237 1.48 11.15 -23.89
CA VAL A 237 1.48 9.69 -24.10
C VAL A 237 2.54 9.01 -23.24
N GLY A 238 3.78 9.50 -23.31
CA GLY A 238 4.90 8.90 -22.62
C GLY A 238 6.20 9.62 -22.93
N TYR A 239 7.31 8.96 -22.63
CA TYR A 239 8.66 9.48 -22.91
C TYR A 239 9.56 8.37 -23.44
N LEU A 240 10.61 8.74 -24.17
CA LEU A 240 11.61 7.82 -24.69
C LEU A 240 12.45 7.26 -23.54
N SER A 241 12.37 5.97 -23.30
CA SER A 241 13.15 5.26 -22.26
C SER A 241 14.50 4.80 -22.78
N ARG A 242 14.55 4.37 -24.04
CA ARG A 242 15.75 3.93 -24.75
C ARG A 242 15.66 4.34 -26.22
N VAL A 243 16.76 4.77 -26.76
CA VAL A 243 16.91 5.03 -28.19
C VAL A 243 17.86 3.95 -28.72
N THR A 244 17.48 3.27 -29.77
CA THR A 244 18.33 2.29 -30.45
C THR A 244 18.99 2.99 -31.62
N ASP A 245 20.27 3.29 -31.47
CA ASP A 245 21.09 3.79 -32.57
C ASP A 245 21.34 2.65 -33.55
N SER A 246 20.53 2.55 -34.55
CA SER A 246 20.66 1.54 -35.58
C SER A 246 21.12 2.17 -36.88
N THR A 247 22.39 2.08 -37.14
CA THR A 247 23.01 2.52 -38.40
C THR A 247 22.50 1.73 -39.63
N ASN A 248 21.76 0.66 -39.41
CA ASN A 248 21.34 -0.29 -40.44
C ASN A 248 19.82 -0.35 -40.71
N TYR A 249 19.00 0.46 -40.03
CA TYR A 249 17.55 0.44 -40.23
C TYR A 249 17.06 1.65 -41.03
N VAL A 250 16.09 1.43 -41.91
CA VAL A 250 15.42 2.46 -42.69
C VAL A 250 14.61 3.43 -41.79
N ALA A 251 14.20 2.96 -40.63
CA ALA A 251 13.45 3.76 -39.65
C ALA A 251 14.17 3.71 -38.27
N GLN A 252 14.17 4.84 -37.58
CA GLN A 252 14.66 4.96 -36.21
C GLN A 252 13.62 4.39 -35.24
N ILE A 253 14.06 3.48 -34.35
CA ILE A 253 13.17 2.81 -33.38
C ILE A 253 13.59 3.23 -31.96
N ALA A 254 12.60 3.50 -31.11
CA ALA A 254 12.85 3.81 -29.72
C ALA A 254 11.81 3.18 -28.79
N ASP A 255 12.26 2.75 -27.61
CA ASP A 255 11.37 2.25 -26.55
C ASP A 255 10.72 3.43 -25.82
N VAL A 256 9.45 3.31 -25.55
CA VAL A 256 8.62 4.32 -24.89
C VAL A 256 8.05 3.76 -23.58
N THR A 257 8.09 4.58 -22.54
CA THR A 257 7.34 4.31 -21.30
C THR A 257 6.13 5.23 -21.25
N PHE A 258 4.94 4.66 -21.07
CA PHE A 258 3.70 5.42 -20.93
C PHE A 258 3.67 6.19 -19.61
N TYR A 259 3.10 7.41 -19.60
CA TYR A 259 2.86 8.17 -18.38
C TYR A 259 1.78 7.57 -17.52
N ALA A 260 0.72 7.05 -18.14
CA ALA A 260 -0.35 6.33 -17.45
C ALA A 260 0.11 4.94 -17.03
N ASN A 261 -0.09 4.57 -15.77
CA ASN A 261 0.09 3.18 -15.36
C ASN A 261 -1.11 2.36 -15.83
N LEU A 262 -0.93 1.68 -16.96
CA LEU A 262 -1.99 0.91 -17.64
C LEU A 262 -2.35 -0.40 -16.92
N ASN A 263 -1.55 -0.81 -15.94
CA ASN A 263 -1.81 -2.01 -15.13
C ASN A 263 -2.61 -1.70 -13.85
N ALA A 264 -2.74 -0.42 -13.46
CA ALA A 264 -3.40 -0.01 -12.22
C ALA A 264 -4.30 1.20 -12.47
N LEU A 265 -5.40 0.97 -13.17
CA LEU A 265 -6.39 1.98 -13.52
C LEU A 265 -7.58 1.92 -12.56
N GLY A 266 -7.88 3.01 -11.86
CA GLY A 266 -9.07 3.14 -11.01
C GLY A 266 -10.14 4.03 -11.61
N VAL A 267 -9.75 5.25 -12.00
CA VAL A 267 -10.63 6.25 -12.62
C VAL A 267 -9.99 6.71 -13.93
N VAL A 268 -10.80 6.81 -14.96
CA VAL A 268 -10.43 7.30 -16.28
C VAL A 268 -11.44 8.36 -16.76
N SER A 269 -11.06 9.14 -17.77
CA SER A 269 -11.93 10.14 -18.37
C SER A 269 -11.99 9.94 -19.86
N VAL A 270 -13.21 9.86 -20.42
CA VAL A 270 -13.44 9.75 -21.86
C VAL A 270 -13.64 11.15 -22.42
N VAL A 271 -12.85 11.53 -23.42
CA VAL A 271 -12.96 12.83 -24.08
C VAL A 271 -14.13 12.80 -25.08
N ILE A 272 -15.17 13.55 -24.77
CA ILE A 272 -16.38 13.65 -25.63
C ILE A 272 -16.16 14.67 -26.73
N SER A 273 -15.59 15.82 -26.40
CA SER A 273 -15.24 16.86 -27.35
C SER A 273 -13.95 17.57 -26.94
N ALA A 274 -13.23 18.01 -27.93
CA ALA A 274 -12.02 18.79 -27.78
C ALA A 274 -12.06 19.98 -28.75
N PRO A 275 -11.36 21.11 -28.45
CA PRO A 275 -11.17 22.18 -29.39
C PRO A 275 -10.44 21.69 -30.66
N ASP A 276 -10.72 22.29 -31.80
CA ASP A 276 -10.01 21.98 -33.05
C ASP A 276 -8.54 22.42 -33.02
N ALA A 277 -8.20 23.39 -32.18
CA ALA A 277 -6.82 23.83 -31.98
C ALA A 277 -6.07 22.87 -31.06
N ASP A 278 -4.91 22.40 -31.51
CA ASP A 278 -3.95 21.68 -30.68
C ASP A 278 -3.53 22.55 -29.51
N PRO A 279 -3.68 22.08 -28.24
CA PRO A 279 -3.17 22.80 -27.06
C PRO A 279 -1.65 22.96 -27.07
N ARG A 280 -0.97 22.37 -28.08
CA ARG A 280 0.49 22.37 -28.27
C ARG A 280 1.21 21.83 -27.01
N ASP A 281 2.21 22.57 -26.54
CA ASP A 281 3.06 22.10 -25.45
C ASP A 281 2.53 22.46 -24.06
N ALA A 282 1.33 23.06 -23.97
CA ALA A 282 0.71 23.41 -22.68
C ALA A 282 0.48 22.21 -21.75
N LEU A 283 0.34 21.01 -22.33
CA LEU A 283 0.11 19.76 -21.62
C LEU A 283 1.38 18.91 -21.42
N VAL A 284 2.54 19.42 -21.83
CA VAL A 284 3.80 18.71 -21.60
C VAL A 284 4.01 18.58 -20.08
N PRO A 285 4.12 17.37 -19.54
CA PRO A 285 4.40 17.20 -18.13
C PRO A 285 5.72 17.87 -17.76
N LYS A 286 5.72 18.67 -16.71
CA LYS A 286 6.96 19.24 -16.19
C LYS A 286 7.87 18.11 -15.74
N ALA A 287 9.14 18.19 -16.11
CA ALA A 287 10.15 17.27 -15.61
C ALA A 287 10.10 17.23 -14.07
N PRO A 288 10.19 16.06 -13.45
CA PRO A 288 10.29 15.98 -12.01
C PRO A 288 11.49 16.83 -11.58
N LEU A 289 11.29 17.69 -10.57
CA LEU A 289 12.38 18.45 -9.97
C LEU A 289 13.48 17.47 -9.57
N PRO A 290 14.75 17.77 -9.88
CA PRO A 290 15.84 16.91 -9.48
C PRO A 290 15.76 16.72 -7.96
N THR A 291 15.68 15.49 -7.52
CA THR A 291 15.71 15.16 -6.09
C THR A 291 17.01 15.76 -5.54
N PRO A 292 16.97 16.62 -4.52
CA PRO A 292 18.20 17.15 -3.95
C PRO A 292 19.06 15.96 -3.54
N ILE A 293 20.27 15.91 -4.08
CA ILE A 293 21.26 14.90 -3.69
C ILE A 293 21.46 15.11 -2.18
N PRO A 294 21.31 14.08 -1.35
CA PRO A 294 21.54 14.21 0.08
C PRO A 294 22.98 14.70 0.26
N THR A 295 23.13 15.95 0.71
CA THR A 295 24.43 16.49 1.08
C THR A 295 24.87 15.78 2.34
N VAL A 296 25.79 14.85 2.18
CA VAL A 296 26.46 14.23 3.35
C VAL A 296 27.38 15.33 3.93
N THR A 297 26.94 15.94 5.02
CA THR A 297 27.81 16.81 5.80
C THR A 297 28.83 15.93 6.48
N VAL A 298 30.01 15.82 5.88
CA VAL A 298 31.17 15.21 6.55
C VAL A 298 31.62 16.18 7.63
N TYR A 299 31.30 15.89 8.87
CA TYR A 299 31.93 16.59 9.98
C TYR A 299 33.41 16.22 9.96
N ALA A 300 34.26 17.19 9.61
CA ALA A 300 35.70 17.03 9.80
C ALA A 300 35.93 16.75 11.29
N SER A 301 36.53 15.59 11.57
CA SER A 301 37.00 15.27 12.91
C SER A 301 37.99 16.37 13.34
N PRO A 302 37.91 16.92 14.58
CA PRO A 302 38.86 17.94 15.00
C PRO A 302 40.27 17.35 14.92
N GLU A 303 41.09 18.02 14.10
CA GLU A 303 42.50 17.70 13.94
C GLU A 303 43.19 17.82 15.32
N ALA A 304 43.82 16.74 15.74
CA ALA A 304 44.54 16.71 17.01
C ALA A 304 45.63 17.80 17.01
N SER A 305 45.53 18.73 17.92
CA SER A 305 46.56 19.79 18.16
C SER A 305 47.95 19.17 18.19
N PRO A 306 48.95 19.74 17.51
CA PRO A 306 50.32 19.25 17.57
C PRO A 306 50.89 19.48 18.96
N THR A 307 51.22 18.40 19.65
CA THR A 307 51.96 18.40 20.90
C THR A 307 53.31 19.09 20.66
N SER A 308 53.53 20.21 21.30
CA SER A 308 54.79 20.92 21.31
C SER A 308 55.89 20.01 21.86
N SER A 309 56.72 19.47 20.99
CA SER A 309 57.93 18.74 21.37
C SER A 309 59.09 19.69 21.56
N ALA A 310 59.63 19.55 22.73
CA ALA A 310 60.81 20.12 23.37
C ALA A 310 61.92 20.67 22.45
N SER A 311 62.41 21.82 22.90
CA SER A 311 63.65 22.52 22.59
C SER A 311 64.89 21.62 22.56
N PRO A 312 65.74 21.71 21.58
CA PRO A 312 67.11 21.11 21.65
C PRO A 312 68.07 22.11 22.28
N SER A 313 68.69 21.65 23.28
CA SER A 313 69.86 22.17 23.99
C SER A 313 71.01 22.53 23.03
N LYS A 314 71.57 23.76 23.22
CA LYS A 314 72.88 24.20 22.74
C LYS A 314 73.97 23.24 23.12
N LYS A 315 74.81 22.87 22.23
CA LYS A 315 76.20 22.57 22.50
C LYS A 315 77.11 23.29 21.50
N SER A 316 77.96 24.10 22.14
CA SER A 316 79.08 24.91 21.70
C SER A 316 80.31 24.07 21.35
N LYS A 317 81.21 24.73 20.55
CA LYS A 317 82.68 24.54 20.34
C LYS A 317 82.99 23.56 19.19
N GLY A 318 83.92 23.85 18.42
CA GLY A 318 85.00 24.83 18.32
C GLY A 318 86.09 24.27 17.41
N ALA A 319 86.85 25.14 16.84
CA ALA A 319 88.00 25.02 15.97
C ALA A 319 87.75 25.08 14.46
#